data_245353e1affd52e99ecaab12afdc5d5b
#
_entry.id   245353e1affd52e99ecaab12afdc5d5b
#
_cell.length_a   1.000
_cell.length_b   1.000
_cell.length_c   1.000
_cell.angle_alpha   90.00
_cell.angle_beta   90.00
_cell.angle_gamma   90.00
#
_symmetry.space_group_name_H-M   'P 1'
#
loop_
_entity.id
_entity.type
_entity.pdbx_description
1 polymer ?
#
loop_
_entity_poly.entity_id
_entity_poly.type
_entity_poly.pdbx_seq_one_letter_code
_entity_poly.pdbx_strand_id
1 'polypeptide(L)'
;YQDGYGLTASNVDKIFRKGYSLIFTCDNGVTAHEALKEAKKLGIEVIILDHHEFDDIPPETDIVIHPETTKYGDTAISAGYLSFVFSHALLRKMDPYLLSLGAVSTISDMMPFLSYNREIVRLMLEYMKKKPIAEFSMLTERRYIDESVFQMEIIPKINSIGRIEKGNTINRLLRYFVDRDPKMNAAISSWINEENEKRKELTKNALDELSVSPSDLAIVVQTSLPEGLNGLLASRLLAT
;
A
#
# COMPACT_ATOMS: atom_id res chain seq x y z
N TYR A 1 -11.73 -0.66 6.21
CA TYR A 1 -12.42 -1.50 7.21
C TYR A 1 -13.95 -1.33 7.20
N GLN A 2 -14.51 -0.12 6.99
CA GLN A 2 -15.98 0.09 6.98
C GLN A 2 -16.67 -0.53 5.77
N ASP A 3 -16.03 -0.53 4.60
CA ASP A 3 -16.58 -1.06 3.34
C ASP A 3 -16.02 -2.46 2.97
N GLY A 4 -15.29 -3.09 3.88
CA GLY A 4 -14.56 -4.33 3.63
C GLY A 4 -13.17 -4.08 3.05
N TYR A 5 -12.45 -5.15 2.74
CA TYR A 5 -11.15 -5.11 2.11
C TYR A 5 -11.29 -5.37 0.60
N GLY A 6 -10.63 -4.54 -0.21
CA GLY A 6 -10.66 -4.67 -1.67
C GLY A 6 -11.98 -4.23 -2.33
N LEU A 7 -12.20 -4.70 -3.55
CA LEU A 7 -13.41 -4.42 -4.31
C LEU A 7 -14.56 -5.33 -3.87
N THR A 8 -15.71 -4.73 -3.52
CA THR A 8 -16.92 -5.46 -3.09
C THR A 8 -18.09 -5.17 -4.03
N ALA A 9 -19.08 -6.07 -4.10
CA ALA A 9 -20.30 -5.87 -4.88
C ALA A 9 -21.05 -4.58 -4.46
N SER A 10 -21.07 -4.27 -3.16
CA SER A 10 -21.67 -3.04 -2.65
C SER A 10 -20.95 -1.78 -3.16
N ASN A 11 -19.62 -1.83 -3.28
CA ASN A 11 -18.86 -0.71 -3.82
C ASN A 11 -19.08 -0.54 -5.32
N VAL A 12 -19.23 -1.64 -6.06
CA VAL A 12 -19.57 -1.62 -7.48
C VAL A 12 -20.92 -0.95 -7.70
N ASP A 13 -21.96 -1.30 -6.93
CA ASP A 13 -23.28 -0.65 -7.00
C ASP A 13 -23.21 0.86 -6.70
N LYS A 14 -22.45 1.26 -5.68
CA LYS A 14 -22.21 2.69 -5.37
C LYS A 14 -21.54 3.43 -6.53
N ILE A 15 -20.57 2.79 -7.20
CA ILE A 15 -19.83 3.35 -8.35
C ILE A 15 -20.78 3.50 -9.53
N PHE A 16 -21.59 2.45 -9.82
CA PHE A 16 -22.61 2.48 -10.88
C PHE A 16 -23.60 3.64 -10.69
N ARG A 17 -24.14 3.80 -9.48
CA ARG A 17 -25.09 4.90 -9.17
C ARG A 17 -24.49 6.29 -9.33
N LYS A 18 -23.16 6.41 -9.29
CA LYS A 18 -22.44 7.66 -9.59
C LYS A 18 -22.19 7.88 -11.07
N GLY A 19 -22.60 6.95 -11.95
CA GLY A 19 -22.49 7.06 -13.39
C GLY A 19 -21.12 6.68 -13.97
N TYR A 20 -20.28 5.97 -13.21
CA TYR A 20 -19.00 5.46 -13.73
C TYR A 20 -19.22 4.16 -14.50
N SER A 21 -18.50 4.01 -15.61
CA SER A 21 -18.53 2.85 -16.50
C SER A 21 -17.25 2.01 -16.49
N LEU A 22 -16.22 2.47 -15.79
CA LEU A 22 -14.93 1.79 -15.67
C LEU A 22 -14.46 1.78 -14.22
N ILE A 23 -14.00 0.63 -13.75
CA ILE A 23 -13.29 0.45 -12.50
C ILE A 23 -11.86 0.02 -12.83
N PHE A 24 -10.88 0.72 -12.24
CA PHE A 24 -9.48 0.33 -12.28
C PHE A 24 -9.05 -0.02 -10.85
N THR A 25 -8.66 -1.27 -10.61
CA THR A 25 -8.14 -1.68 -9.31
C THR A 25 -6.62 -1.71 -9.31
N CYS A 26 -6.02 -1.32 -8.20
CA CYS A 26 -4.59 -1.45 -7.94
C CYS A 26 -4.40 -2.17 -6.62
N ASP A 27 -3.56 -3.20 -6.61
CA ASP A 27 -3.21 -3.98 -5.42
C ASP A 27 -4.40 -4.74 -4.82
N ASN A 28 -5.37 -5.07 -5.64
CA ASN A 28 -6.51 -5.94 -5.30
C ASN A 28 -7.32 -6.26 -6.54
N GLY A 29 -8.17 -7.28 -6.44
CA GLY A 29 -9.19 -7.56 -7.45
C GLY A 29 -9.16 -8.98 -7.99
N VAL A 30 -8.03 -9.69 -7.96
CA VAL A 30 -7.92 -11.04 -8.56
C VAL A 30 -8.84 -12.06 -7.90
N THR A 31 -9.22 -11.88 -6.65
CA THR A 31 -10.14 -12.74 -5.89
C THR A 31 -11.51 -12.08 -5.65
N ALA A 32 -11.79 -10.93 -6.26
CA ALA A 32 -13.04 -10.18 -6.04
C ALA A 32 -14.23 -10.68 -6.87
N HIS A 33 -14.44 -12.01 -6.97
CA HIS A 33 -15.38 -12.66 -7.91
C HIS A 33 -16.81 -12.11 -7.85
N GLU A 34 -17.37 -11.91 -6.65
CA GLU A 34 -18.73 -11.39 -6.51
C GLU A 34 -18.84 -9.92 -7.01
N ALA A 35 -17.81 -9.14 -6.80
CA ALA A 35 -17.76 -7.77 -7.30
C ALA A 35 -17.63 -7.72 -8.83
N LEU A 36 -16.83 -8.62 -9.41
CA LEU A 36 -16.68 -8.74 -10.87
C LEU A 36 -17.98 -9.19 -11.54
N LYS A 37 -18.69 -10.17 -10.96
CA LYS A 37 -20.01 -10.57 -11.42
C LYS A 37 -21.01 -9.42 -11.38
N GLU A 38 -20.99 -8.63 -10.32
CA GLU A 38 -21.88 -7.48 -10.21
C GLU A 38 -21.52 -6.38 -11.21
N ALA A 39 -20.22 -6.09 -11.41
CA ALA A 39 -19.75 -5.15 -12.43
C ALA A 39 -20.24 -5.58 -13.84
N LYS A 40 -20.11 -6.85 -14.18
CA LYS A 40 -20.57 -7.40 -15.46
C LYS A 40 -22.08 -7.23 -15.66
N LYS A 41 -22.90 -7.52 -14.63
CA LYS A 41 -24.36 -7.31 -14.69
C LYS A 41 -24.73 -5.85 -14.93
N LEU A 42 -23.98 -4.92 -14.35
CA LEU A 42 -24.22 -3.48 -14.46
C LEU A 42 -23.56 -2.86 -15.69
N GLY A 43 -22.83 -3.63 -16.49
CA GLY A 43 -22.14 -3.16 -17.69
C GLY A 43 -20.93 -2.25 -17.37
N ILE A 44 -20.32 -2.43 -16.22
CA ILE A 44 -19.09 -1.73 -15.84
C ILE A 44 -17.88 -2.56 -16.27
N GLU A 45 -16.98 -1.96 -17.02
CA GLU A 45 -15.69 -2.56 -17.34
C GLU A 45 -14.76 -2.54 -16.11
N VAL A 46 -13.98 -3.61 -15.93
CA VAL A 46 -13.01 -3.69 -14.82
C VAL A 46 -11.63 -4.03 -15.36
N ILE A 47 -10.66 -3.21 -15.02
CA ILE A 47 -9.23 -3.48 -15.25
C ILE A 47 -8.61 -3.81 -13.89
N ILE A 48 -8.01 -4.98 -13.77
CA ILE A 48 -7.32 -5.41 -12.56
C ILE A 48 -5.81 -5.26 -12.76
N LEU A 49 -5.15 -4.55 -11.85
CA LEU A 49 -3.70 -4.53 -11.71
C LEU A 49 -3.38 -5.04 -10.31
N ASP A 50 -2.86 -6.26 -10.21
CA ASP A 50 -2.70 -6.97 -8.94
C ASP A 50 -1.50 -7.93 -9.00
N HIS A 51 -1.00 -8.36 -7.84
CA HIS A 51 0.11 -9.28 -7.70
C HIS A 51 -0.16 -10.40 -6.68
N HIS A 52 -1.33 -10.38 -6.05
CA HIS A 52 -1.73 -11.41 -5.09
C HIS A 52 -1.94 -12.75 -5.78
N GLU A 53 -1.77 -13.83 -5.03
CA GLU A 53 -2.02 -15.18 -5.54
C GLU A 53 -3.47 -15.33 -6.04
N PHE A 54 -3.61 -16.00 -7.17
CA PHE A 54 -4.93 -16.41 -7.65
C PHE A 54 -5.47 -17.52 -6.75
N ASP A 55 -6.78 -17.54 -6.58
CA ASP A 55 -7.46 -18.75 -6.17
C ASP A 55 -7.71 -19.69 -7.39
N ASP A 56 -8.37 -20.80 -7.16
CA ASP A 56 -8.67 -21.79 -8.24
C ASP A 56 -9.59 -21.25 -9.34
N ILE A 57 -10.18 -20.07 -9.15
CA ILE A 57 -11.15 -19.46 -10.05
C ILE A 57 -10.51 -18.19 -10.65
N PRO A 58 -10.29 -18.13 -11.97
CA PRO A 58 -9.78 -16.93 -12.60
C PRO A 58 -10.78 -15.77 -12.47
N PRO A 59 -10.31 -14.52 -12.32
CA PRO A 59 -11.19 -13.35 -12.25
C PRO A 59 -11.98 -13.16 -13.55
N GLU A 60 -13.29 -12.95 -13.43
CA GLU A 60 -14.19 -12.80 -14.58
C GLU A 60 -14.13 -11.38 -15.17
N THR A 61 -12.98 -11.04 -15.76
CA THR A 61 -12.75 -9.77 -16.47
C THR A 61 -11.78 -9.97 -17.62
N ASP A 62 -11.87 -9.12 -18.65
CA ASP A 62 -11.05 -9.24 -19.86
C ASP A 62 -9.63 -8.69 -19.67
N ILE A 63 -9.40 -7.80 -18.69
CA ILE A 63 -8.12 -7.13 -18.51
C ILE A 63 -7.60 -7.38 -17.10
N VAL A 64 -6.64 -8.31 -17.03
CA VAL A 64 -5.88 -8.60 -15.81
C VAL A 64 -4.40 -8.36 -16.07
N ILE A 65 -3.84 -7.36 -15.42
CA ILE A 65 -2.40 -7.05 -15.46
C ILE A 65 -1.80 -7.65 -14.18
N HIS A 66 -1.17 -8.80 -14.35
CA HIS A 66 -0.63 -9.59 -13.25
C HIS A 66 0.70 -10.22 -13.66
N PRO A 67 1.69 -10.36 -12.76
CA PRO A 67 3.01 -10.90 -13.12
C PRO A 67 2.94 -12.27 -13.78
N GLU A 68 2.09 -13.16 -13.31
CA GLU A 68 1.94 -14.51 -13.86
C GLU A 68 1.27 -14.52 -15.23
N THR A 69 0.24 -13.68 -15.45
CA THR A 69 -0.50 -13.65 -16.72
C THR A 69 0.23 -12.92 -17.82
N THR A 70 0.99 -11.89 -17.47
CA THR A 70 1.75 -11.08 -18.44
C THR A 70 3.10 -11.70 -18.83
N LYS A 71 3.52 -12.80 -18.19
CA LYS A 71 4.82 -13.44 -18.37
C LYS A 71 5.98 -12.45 -18.24
N TYR A 72 5.90 -11.56 -17.29
CA TYR A 72 6.85 -10.47 -17.07
C TYR A 72 8.20 -10.97 -16.51
N GLY A 73 8.57 -12.18 -16.64
CA GLY A 73 9.89 -12.71 -16.29
C GLY A 73 10.20 -12.87 -14.79
N ASP A 74 9.63 -12.06 -13.92
CA ASP A 74 9.70 -12.18 -12.45
C ASP A 74 8.29 -12.01 -11.89
N THR A 75 7.80 -13.03 -11.20
CA THR A 75 6.43 -13.04 -10.67
C THR A 75 6.33 -12.39 -9.28
N ALA A 76 7.46 -12.28 -8.58
CA ALA A 76 7.51 -11.72 -7.23
C ALA A 76 7.74 -10.20 -7.25
N ILE A 77 6.84 -9.44 -7.88
CA ILE A 77 6.89 -7.97 -7.93
C ILE A 77 5.63 -7.36 -7.31
N SER A 78 5.76 -6.19 -6.68
CA SER A 78 4.63 -5.51 -6.02
C SER A 78 3.66 -4.88 -7.03
N ALA A 79 2.42 -4.64 -6.62
CA ALA A 79 1.44 -3.92 -7.42
C ALA A 79 1.89 -2.48 -7.75
N GLY A 80 2.62 -1.82 -6.86
CA GLY A 80 3.20 -0.51 -7.15
C GLY A 80 4.28 -0.56 -8.22
N TYR A 81 5.08 -1.62 -8.27
CA TYR A 81 6.04 -1.82 -9.37
C TYR A 81 5.30 -2.08 -10.68
N LEU A 82 4.28 -2.93 -10.69
CA LEU A 82 3.42 -3.13 -11.87
C LEU A 82 2.77 -1.83 -12.34
N SER A 83 2.29 -1.01 -11.41
CA SER A 83 1.70 0.31 -11.71
C SER A 83 2.71 1.23 -12.38
N PHE A 84 3.98 1.20 -11.96
CA PHE A 84 5.06 1.92 -12.63
C PHE A 84 5.26 1.40 -14.06
N VAL A 85 5.35 0.09 -14.26
CA VAL A 85 5.51 -0.52 -15.60
C VAL A 85 4.34 -0.17 -16.51
N PHE A 86 3.11 -0.26 -15.99
CA PHE A 86 1.90 0.13 -16.71
C PHE A 86 1.93 1.61 -17.10
N SER A 87 2.28 2.50 -16.16
CA SER A 87 2.37 3.93 -16.43
C SER A 87 3.45 4.26 -17.47
N HIS A 88 4.60 3.56 -17.43
CA HIS A 88 5.66 3.70 -18.40
C HIS A 88 5.20 3.30 -19.82
N ALA A 89 4.47 2.19 -19.93
CA ALA A 89 3.92 1.72 -21.20
C ALA A 89 2.88 2.71 -21.76
N LEU A 90 2.00 3.23 -20.91
CA LEU A 90 0.95 4.18 -21.27
C LEU A 90 1.51 5.54 -21.68
N LEU A 91 2.44 6.08 -20.91
CA LEU A 91 3.04 7.41 -21.13
C LEU A 91 4.16 7.38 -22.17
N ARG A 92 4.66 6.22 -22.53
CA ARG A 92 5.85 6.00 -23.38
C ARG A 92 7.07 6.82 -22.90
N LYS A 93 7.16 7.02 -21.61
CA LYS A 93 8.19 7.82 -20.96
C LYS A 93 8.48 7.25 -19.57
N MET A 94 9.76 7.06 -19.27
CA MET A 94 10.18 6.73 -17.92
C MET A 94 10.09 8.00 -17.06
N ASP A 95 9.27 7.92 -16.01
CA ASP A 95 9.19 8.97 -14.99
C ASP A 95 9.90 8.49 -13.72
N PRO A 96 11.02 9.14 -13.32
CA PRO A 96 11.77 8.73 -12.13
C PRO A 96 11.00 8.87 -10.82
N TYR A 97 10.00 9.73 -10.77
CA TYR A 97 9.15 9.85 -9.59
C TYR A 97 8.21 8.65 -9.46
N LEU A 98 7.53 8.27 -10.55
CA LEU A 98 6.69 7.07 -10.57
C LEU A 98 7.50 5.79 -10.33
N LEU A 99 8.71 5.72 -10.89
CA LEU A 99 9.67 4.65 -10.56
C LEU A 99 9.94 4.59 -9.06
N SER A 100 10.13 5.76 -8.43
CA SER A 100 10.42 5.83 -6.99
C SER A 100 9.23 5.37 -6.15
N LEU A 101 7.99 5.68 -6.53
CA LEU A 101 6.80 5.16 -5.86
C LEU A 101 6.69 3.63 -5.98
N GLY A 102 6.99 3.07 -7.17
CA GLY A 102 7.05 1.62 -7.38
C GLY A 102 8.14 0.94 -6.53
N ALA A 103 9.30 1.58 -6.38
CA ALA A 103 10.37 1.10 -5.52
C ALA A 103 9.99 1.10 -4.04
N VAL A 104 9.30 2.16 -3.57
CA VAL A 104 8.81 2.23 -2.18
C VAL A 104 7.77 1.13 -1.92
N SER A 105 6.85 0.87 -2.86
CA SER A 105 5.92 -0.27 -2.75
C SER A 105 6.67 -1.60 -2.65
N THR A 106 7.70 -1.81 -3.47
CA THR A 106 8.53 -3.02 -3.43
C THR A 106 9.15 -3.26 -2.04
N ILE A 107 9.63 -2.19 -1.37
CA ILE A 107 10.16 -2.28 0.00
C ILE A 107 9.01 -2.51 1.00
N SER A 108 7.88 -1.80 0.84
CA SER A 108 6.72 -1.87 1.75
C SER A 108 6.11 -3.26 1.80
N ASP A 109 5.99 -3.92 0.64
CA ASP A 109 5.42 -5.26 0.50
C ASP A 109 6.43 -6.37 0.80
N MET A 110 7.65 -6.00 1.26
CA MET A 110 8.72 -6.93 1.59
C MET A 110 9.03 -7.93 0.46
N MET A 111 8.95 -7.45 -0.79
CA MET A 111 9.25 -8.27 -1.96
C MET A 111 10.70 -8.78 -1.92
N PRO A 112 10.97 -10.00 -2.45
CA PRO A 112 12.33 -10.54 -2.53
C PRO A 112 13.29 -9.55 -3.18
N PHE A 113 14.40 -9.22 -2.53
CA PHE A 113 15.38 -8.22 -2.99
C PHE A 113 16.33 -8.80 -4.05
N LEU A 114 15.73 -9.37 -5.10
CA LEU A 114 16.41 -10.03 -6.21
C LEU A 114 15.99 -9.36 -7.53
N SER A 115 16.75 -9.61 -8.59
CA SER A 115 16.40 -9.23 -9.96
C SER A 115 15.84 -7.80 -10.09
N TYR A 116 14.65 -7.63 -10.65
CA TYR A 116 14.00 -6.33 -10.91
C TYR A 116 13.69 -5.56 -9.63
N ASN A 117 13.34 -6.23 -8.53
CA ASN A 117 13.04 -5.58 -7.26
C ASN A 117 14.26 -4.86 -6.69
N ARG A 118 15.43 -5.49 -6.76
CA ARG A 118 16.69 -4.86 -6.36
C ARG A 118 17.04 -3.69 -7.29
N GLU A 119 16.83 -3.86 -8.59
CA GLU A 119 17.17 -2.85 -9.57
C GLU A 119 16.31 -1.60 -9.44
N ILE A 120 14.99 -1.71 -9.27
CA ILE A 120 14.12 -0.54 -9.14
C ILE A 120 14.46 0.28 -7.88
N VAL A 121 14.79 -0.40 -6.76
CA VAL A 121 15.19 0.29 -5.53
C VAL A 121 16.55 0.96 -5.69
N ARG A 122 17.52 0.31 -6.32
CA ARG A 122 18.82 0.91 -6.65
C ARG A 122 18.67 2.17 -7.51
N LEU A 123 17.86 2.11 -8.56
CA LEU A 123 17.59 3.25 -9.45
C LEU A 123 16.92 4.41 -8.72
N MET A 124 15.95 4.13 -7.84
CA MET A 124 15.33 5.16 -6.98
C MET A 124 16.39 5.86 -6.13
N LEU A 125 17.22 5.10 -5.40
CA LEU A 125 18.23 5.67 -4.52
C LEU A 125 19.29 6.48 -5.28
N GLU A 126 19.70 6.03 -6.46
CA GLU A 126 20.60 6.78 -7.32
C GLU A 126 19.97 8.08 -7.84
N TYR A 127 18.70 8.04 -8.19
CA TYR A 127 17.96 9.24 -8.58
C TYR A 127 17.87 10.23 -7.42
N MET A 128 17.48 9.76 -6.23
CA MET A 128 17.32 10.60 -5.04
C MET A 128 18.62 11.24 -4.57
N LYS A 129 19.78 10.60 -4.77
CA LYS A 129 21.11 11.22 -4.51
C LYS A 129 21.33 12.46 -5.35
N LYS A 130 20.83 12.49 -6.58
CA LYS A 130 20.97 13.63 -7.50
C LYS A 130 19.84 14.63 -7.36
N LYS A 131 18.64 14.18 -7.11
CA LYS A 131 17.42 14.98 -7.00
C LYS A 131 16.54 14.42 -5.88
N PRO A 132 16.69 14.93 -4.65
CA PRO A 132 15.86 14.49 -3.52
C PRO A 132 14.38 14.66 -3.82
N ILE A 133 13.60 13.69 -3.39
CA ILE A 133 12.13 13.70 -3.47
C ILE A 133 11.62 14.29 -2.16
N ALA A 134 11.03 15.48 -2.22
CA ALA A 134 10.61 16.24 -1.05
C ALA A 134 9.64 15.47 -0.16
N GLU A 135 8.71 14.73 -0.77
CA GLU A 135 7.70 13.91 -0.10
C GLU A 135 8.34 12.85 0.84
N PHE A 136 9.46 12.26 0.44
CA PHE A 136 10.17 11.32 1.30
C PHE A 136 11.08 12.03 2.30
N SER A 137 11.75 13.10 1.87
CA SER A 137 12.68 13.85 2.73
C SER A 137 11.98 14.53 3.92
N MET A 138 10.69 14.90 3.77
CA MET A 138 9.89 15.50 4.85
C MET A 138 9.45 14.47 5.91
N LEU A 139 9.60 13.18 5.63
CA LEU A 139 9.21 12.10 6.56
C LEU A 139 10.37 11.55 7.38
N THR A 140 11.58 12.06 7.20
CA THR A 140 12.76 11.64 7.98
C THR A 140 13.68 12.81 8.24
N GLU A 141 14.42 12.76 9.34
CA GLU A 141 15.49 13.70 9.67
C GLU A 141 16.86 13.23 9.15
N ARG A 142 16.90 12.05 8.54
CA ARG A 142 18.13 11.46 8.00
C ARG A 142 18.63 12.24 6.80
N ARG A 143 19.89 12.64 6.83
CA ARG A 143 20.55 13.29 5.69
C ARG A 143 20.74 12.34 4.50
N TYR A 144 21.01 11.08 4.80
CA TYR A 144 21.17 10.01 3.80
C TYR A 144 19.98 9.06 3.94
N ILE A 145 19.28 8.87 2.83
CA ILE A 145 18.12 7.99 2.75
C ILE A 145 18.54 6.77 1.94
N ASP A 146 18.54 5.63 2.59
CA ASP A 146 18.77 4.32 2.00
C ASP A 146 17.53 3.44 2.17
N GLU A 147 17.60 2.19 1.74
CA GLU A 147 16.49 1.23 1.85
C GLU A 147 16.07 1.00 3.31
N SER A 148 17.01 1.05 4.26
CA SER A 148 16.70 0.84 5.67
C SER A 148 15.91 2.02 6.26
N VAL A 149 16.20 3.25 5.86
CA VAL A 149 15.43 4.44 6.23
C VAL A 149 14.00 4.36 5.67
N PHE A 150 13.83 3.89 4.44
CA PHE A 150 12.49 3.63 3.90
C PHE A 150 11.76 2.61 4.75
N GLN A 151 12.37 1.45 5.00
CA GLN A 151 11.76 0.34 5.72
C GLN A 151 11.41 0.68 7.17
N MET A 152 12.30 1.39 7.87
CA MET A 152 12.18 1.59 9.32
C MET A 152 11.56 2.94 9.72
N GLU A 153 11.62 3.95 8.86
CA GLU A 153 11.13 5.30 9.19
C GLU A 153 10.00 5.76 8.27
N ILE A 154 10.22 5.80 6.95
CA ILE A 154 9.30 6.44 6.00
C ILE A 154 8.04 5.60 5.80
N ILE A 155 8.18 4.33 5.43
CA ILE A 155 7.05 3.42 5.18
C ILE A 155 6.17 3.23 6.42
N PRO A 156 6.69 3.00 7.63
CA PRO A 156 5.86 2.92 8.83
C PRO A 156 5.02 4.17 9.11
N LYS A 157 5.52 5.35 8.76
CA LYS A 157 4.77 6.62 8.88
C LYS A 157 3.63 6.68 7.87
N ILE A 158 3.89 6.37 6.62
CA ILE A 158 2.86 6.30 5.57
C ILE A 158 1.77 5.28 5.95
N ASN A 159 2.17 4.08 6.35
CA ASN A 159 1.26 3.00 6.72
C ASN A 159 0.45 3.30 7.99
N SER A 160 0.92 4.20 8.87
CA SER A 160 0.17 4.58 10.07
C SER A 160 -1.19 5.18 9.74
N ILE A 161 -1.27 5.92 8.64
CA ILE A 161 -2.51 6.56 8.19
C ILE A 161 -3.59 5.53 7.89
N GLY A 162 -3.28 4.51 7.08
CA GLY A 162 -4.23 3.43 6.75
C GLY A 162 -4.61 2.56 7.94
N ARG A 163 -3.82 2.56 9.02
CA ARG A 163 -4.06 1.75 10.22
C ARG A 163 -4.94 2.45 11.26
N ILE A 164 -4.90 3.77 11.35
CA ILE A 164 -5.58 4.56 12.38
C ILE A 164 -6.76 5.32 11.80
N GLU A 165 -6.55 5.96 10.66
CA GLU A 165 -7.52 6.85 10.06
C GLU A 165 -8.69 6.10 9.39
N LYS A 166 -9.84 6.75 9.35
CA LYS A 166 -11.07 6.19 8.77
C LYS A 166 -11.64 7.08 7.68
N GLY A 167 -12.36 6.46 6.76
CA GLY A 167 -13.11 7.18 5.72
C GLY A 167 -12.22 7.92 4.71
N ASN A 168 -12.60 9.15 4.38
CA ASN A 168 -11.95 9.93 3.31
C ASN A 168 -10.59 10.54 3.68
N THR A 169 -10.11 10.34 4.90
CA THR A 169 -8.84 10.92 5.37
C THR A 169 -7.64 10.39 4.58
N ILE A 170 -7.72 9.14 4.12
CA ILE A 170 -6.71 8.52 3.26
C ILE A 170 -6.48 9.30 1.95
N ASN A 171 -7.50 9.99 1.42
CA ASN A 171 -7.36 10.81 0.22
C ASN A 171 -6.39 11.98 0.40
N ARG A 172 -6.17 12.41 1.64
CA ARG A 172 -5.18 13.43 1.98
C ARG A 172 -3.76 12.92 1.75
N LEU A 173 -3.52 11.64 2.07
CA LEU A 173 -2.25 10.96 1.77
C LEU A 173 -2.04 10.80 0.25
N LEU A 174 -3.08 10.48 -0.51
CA LEU A 174 -2.97 10.42 -1.97
C LEU A 174 -2.57 11.77 -2.56
N ARG A 175 -3.16 12.86 -2.09
CA ARG A 175 -2.80 14.21 -2.54
C ARG A 175 -1.35 14.58 -2.23
N TYR A 176 -0.79 14.09 -1.12
CA TYR A 176 0.61 14.28 -0.78
C TYR A 176 1.57 13.84 -1.89
N PHE A 177 1.26 12.70 -2.50
CA PHE A 177 2.08 12.16 -3.59
C PHE A 177 1.67 12.62 -4.99
N VAL A 178 0.41 13.05 -5.19
CA VAL A 178 -0.12 13.43 -6.51
C VAL A 178 0.06 14.92 -6.78
N ASP A 179 -0.39 15.77 -5.86
CA ASP A 179 -0.42 17.23 -6.08
C ASP A 179 0.98 17.84 -5.97
N ARG A 180 1.82 17.31 -5.11
CA ARG A 180 3.23 17.72 -4.89
C ARG A 180 3.39 19.20 -4.62
N ASP A 181 2.38 19.83 -3.99
CA ASP A 181 2.42 21.22 -3.57
C ASP A 181 3.29 21.34 -2.29
N PRO A 182 4.40 22.10 -2.31
CA PRO A 182 5.31 22.18 -1.17
C PRO A 182 4.65 22.72 0.12
N LYS A 183 3.68 23.64 0.02
CA LYS A 183 2.98 24.19 1.19
C LYS A 183 2.02 23.17 1.79
N MET A 184 1.25 22.50 0.93
CA MET A 184 0.37 21.42 1.34
C MET A 184 1.15 20.24 1.90
N ASN A 185 2.24 19.88 1.26
CA ASN A 185 3.06 18.73 1.67
C ASN A 185 3.72 18.95 3.04
N ALA A 186 4.11 20.16 3.39
CA ALA A 186 4.60 20.48 4.74
C ALA A 186 3.54 20.23 5.82
N ALA A 187 2.29 20.64 5.59
CA ALA A 187 1.18 20.40 6.52
C ALA A 187 0.78 18.92 6.59
N ILE A 188 0.81 18.21 5.45
CA ILE A 188 0.46 16.79 5.40
C ILE A 188 1.57 15.95 6.05
N SER A 189 2.84 16.27 5.85
CA SER A 189 3.96 15.54 6.50
C SER A 189 3.93 15.69 8.01
N SER A 190 3.59 16.88 8.55
CA SER A 190 3.38 17.07 9.99
C SER A 190 2.28 16.14 10.50
N TRP A 191 1.13 16.13 9.84
CA TRP A 191 0.02 15.23 10.19
C TRP A 191 0.41 13.74 10.11
N ILE A 192 1.17 13.31 9.08
CA ILE A 192 1.66 11.93 8.98
C ILE A 192 2.57 11.59 10.18
N ASN A 193 3.46 12.51 10.58
CA ASN A 193 4.32 12.31 11.74
C ASN A 193 3.50 12.20 13.05
N GLU A 194 2.52 13.07 13.24
CA GLU A 194 1.62 13.06 14.41
C GLU A 194 0.84 11.74 14.52
N GLU A 195 0.25 11.27 13.41
CA GLU A 195 -0.47 9.99 13.39
C GLU A 195 0.46 8.78 13.63
N ASN A 196 1.71 8.86 13.15
CA ASN A 196 2.68 7.82 13.47
C ASN A 196 3.06 7.79 14.96
N GLU A 197 3.22 8.95 15.62
CA GLU A 197 3.48 8.98 17.06
C GLU A 197 2.26 8.44 17.84
N LYS A 198 1.06 8.82 17.46
CA LYS A 198 -0.19 8.26 18.02
C LYS A 198 -0.27 6.73 17.85
N ARG A 199 0.10 6.21 16.67
CA ARG A 199 0.22 4.76 16.45
C ARG A 199 1.17 4.10 17.43
N LYS A 200 2.36 4.68 17.62
CA LYS A 200 3.38 4.15 18.55
C LYS A 200 2.86 4.12 19.98
N GLU A 201 2.23 5.22 20.42
CA GLU A 201 1.67 5.35 21.76
C GLU A 201 0.56 4.34 22.01
N LEU A 202 -0.42 4.26 21.11
CA LEU A 202 -1.52 3.29 21.21
C LEU A 202 -1.01 1.84 21.31
N THR A 203 -0.05 1.48 20.44
CA THR A 203 0.51 0.13 20.43
C THR A 203 1.33 -0.16 21.70
N LYS A 204 2.05 0.83 22.21
CA LYS A 204 2.82 0.70 23.45
C LYS A 204 1.89 0.52 24.65
N ASN A 205 0.89 1.39 24.81
CA ASN A 205 -0.04 1.33 25.93
C ASN A 205 -0.79 -0.02 25.97
N ALA A 206 -1.24 -0.50 24.80
CA ALA A 206 -1.87 -1.80 24.72
C ALA A 206 -0.92 -2.96 25.09
N LEU A 207 0.36 -2.85 24.74
CA LEU A 207 1.35 -3.87 25.14
C LEU A 207 1.62 -3.83 26.64
N ASP A 208 1.71 -2.63 27.24
CA ASP A 208 1.98 -2.44 28.66
C ASP A 208 0.81 -2.93 29.55
N GLU A 209 -0.43 -2.93 29.01
CA GLU A 209 -1.62 -3.46 29.69
C GLU A 209 -1.71 -5.00 29.68
N LEU A 210 -0.93 -5.66 28.81
CA LEU A 210 -1.00 -7.11 28.64
C LEU A 210 0.04 -7.83 29.50
N SER A 211 -0.46 -8.80 30.29
CA SER A 211 0.39 -9.73 31.04
C SER A 211 0.46 -11.04 30.27
N VAL A 212 1.56 -11.27 29.56
CA VAL A 212 1.79 -12.47 28.74
C VAL A 212 3.00 -13.22 29.29
N SER A 213 2.89 -14.54 29.40
CA SER A 213 4.02 -15.38 29.78
C SER A 213 4.73 -15.92 28.54
N PRO A 214 6.08 -15.87 28.47
CA PRO A 214 6.86 -16.48 27.38
C PRO A 214 6.64 -18.01 27.25
N SER A 215 6.06 -18.64 28.27
CA SER A 215 5.75 -20.08 28.27
C SER A 215 4.39 -20.42 27.67
N ASP A 216 3.57 -19.42 27.29
CA ASP A 216 2.25 -19.66 26.73
C ASP A 216 2.36 -20.21 25.32
N LEU A 217 1.74 -21.36 25.08
CA LEU A 217 1.71 -22.02 23.76
C LEU A 217 0.83 -21.26 22.73
N ALA A 218 -0.13 -20.52 23.23
CA ALA A 218 -1.02 -19.66 22.43
C ALA A 218 -1.47 -18.46 23.26
N ILE A 219 -1.52 -17.29 22.62
CA ILE A 219 -1.93 -16.04 23.24
C ILE A 219 -3.17 -15.55 22.51
N VAL A 220 -4.28 -15.41 23.25
CA VAL A 220 -5.52 -14.81 22.73
C VAL A 220 -5.80 -13.53 23.51
N VAL A 221 -5.83 -12.41 22.80
CA VAL A 221 -5.99 -11.08 23.39
C VAL A 221 -7.22 -10.40 22.81
N GLN A 222 -8.04 -9.84 23.69
CA GLN A 222 -9.09 -8.90 23.30
C GLN A 222 -8.58 -7.47 23.55
N THR A 223 -8.70 -6.60 22.56
CA THR A 223 -8.21 -5.23 22.64
C THR A 223 -9.23 -4.24 22.10
N SER A 224 -9.19 -3.00 22.58
CA SER A 224 -9.95 -1.86 22.06
C SER A 224 -9.18 -1.06 20.98
N LEU A 225 -8.02 -1.54 20.57
CA LEU A 225 -7.23 -0.90 19.51
C LEU A 225 -8.01 -0.81 18.19
N PRO A 226 -7.72 0.21 17.35
CA PRO A 226 -8.13 0.17 15.96
C PRO A 226 -7.69 -1.13 15.29
N GLU A 227 -8.56 -1.76 14.51
CA GLU A 227 -8.31 -3.06 13.85
C GLU A 227 -6.97 -3.12 13.09
N GLY A 228 -6.59 -2.01 12.43
CA GLY A 228 -5.33 -1.90 11.69
C GLY A 228 -4.07 -1.99 12.55
N LEU A 229 -4.18 -1.93 13.89
CA LEU A 229 -3.05 -2.05 14.82
C LEU A 229 -2.91 -3.46 15.41
N ASN A 230 -3.92 -4.33 15.28
CA ASN A 230 -3.89 -5.67 15.88
C ASN A 230 -2.71 -6.51 15.40
N GLY A 231 -2.37 -6.46 14.11
CA GLY A 231 -1.21 -7.17 13.57
C GLY A 231 0.13 -6.67 14.12
N LEU A 232 0.24 -5.36 14.40
CA LEU A 232 1.45 -4.80 15.03
C LEU A 232 1.57 -5.24 16.49
N LEU A 233 0.47 -5.27 17.21
CA LEU A 233 0.45 -5.76 18.59
C LEU A 233 0.84 -7.24 18.64
N ALA A 234 0.23 -8.07 17.80
CA ALA A 234 0.55 -9.50 17.70
C ALA A 234 2.03 -9.74 17.39
N SER A 235 2.59 -9.02 16.42
CA SER A 235 4.02 -9.14 16.07
C SER A 235 4.96 -8.73 17.22
N ARG A 236 4.56 -7.77 18.05
CA ARG A 236 5.36 -7.37 19.22
C ARG A 236 5.26 -8.38 20.36
N LEU A 237 4.08 -8.96 20.58
CA LEU A 237 3.90 -10.03 21.57
C LEU A 237 4.73 -11.29 21.27
N LEU A 238 4.93 -11.59 19.98
CA LEU A 238 5.78 -12.71 19.56
C LEU A 238 7.28 -12.43 19.72
N ALA A 239 7.68 -11.19 19.88
CA ALA A 239 9.08 -10.78 20.02
C ALA A 239 9.52 -10.62 21.50
N THR A 240 8.59 -10.74 22.46
CA THR A 240 8.84 -10.72 23.90
C THR A 240 8.99 -12.12 24.46
#